data_61cd86f541f8cdcd3f861d2ad196f7a0
#
_entry.id   61cd86f541f8cdcd3f861d2ad196f7a0
#
_cell.length_a   1.000
_cell.length_b   1.000
_cell.length_c   1.000
_cell.angle_alpha   90.00
_cell.angle_beta   90.00
_cell.angle_gamma   90.00
#
_symmetry.space_group_name_H-M   'P 1'
#
loop_
_entity.id
_entity.type
_entity.pdbx_description
1 polymer ?
#
loop_
_entity_poly.entity_id
_entity_poly.type
_entity_poly.pdbx_seq_one_letter_code
_entity_poly.pdbx_strand_id
1 'polypeptide(L)'
;MPSAEQITEGGAPSVELLNQALVKHLGTSRITGVRAEPIGTGQMSESRRLHLTYNAPCNLPATLIAKFPSDDPRSRATGLATRCYEVEASFYRDLRDSLHVGAPRCFHVQRDESTDEFLLLLEDFAPCEQGDQLAGCTPAQAGACVDELVRLHGPLWN
;
A
#
# COMPACT_ATOMS: atom_id res chain seq x y z
N MET A 1 -16.43 -0.01 -5.13
CA MET A 1 -15.45 -1.07 -5.44
C MET A 1 -14.81 -0.79 -6.77
N PRO A 2 -13.48 -0.85 -6.90
CA PRO A 2 -12.92 -0.91 -8.21
C PRO A 2 -13.40 -2.23 -8.84
N SER A 3 -14.30 -2.13 -9.83
CA SER A 3 -14.63 -3.25 -10.69
C SER A 3 -13.38 -3.62 -11.49
N ALA A 4 -13.34 -4.84 -12.06
CA ALA A 4 -12.24 -5.25 -12.94
C ALA A 4 -11.98 -4.23 -14.08
N GLU A 5 -12.95 -3.39 -14.43
CA GLU A 5 -12.84 -2.27 -15.36
C GLU A 5 -12.02 -1.07 -14.84
N GLN A 6 -11.74 -1.01 -13.54
CA GLN A 6 -10.99 0.10 -12.92
C GLN A 6 -9.49 -0.22 -12.73
N ILE A 7 -9.09 -1.45 -13.03
CA ILE A 7 -7.68 -1.85 -13.10
C ILE A 7 -7.34 -2.03 -14.58
N THR A 8 -6.33 -1.29 -15.05
CA THR A 8 -5.89 -1.36 -16.45
C THR A 8 -5.14 -2.67 -16.74
N GLU A 9 -4.93 -3.01 -18.03
CA GLU A 9 -4.11 -4.16 -18.51
C GLU A 9 -2.68 -4.10 -18.00
N GLY A 10 -2.23 -3.57 -17.09
CA GLY A 10 -0.91 -3.55 -16.44
C GLY A 10 -1.02 -3.65 -14.92
N GLY A 11 -2.24 -3.93 -14.39
CA GLY A 11 -2.47 -4.00 -12.95
C GLY A 11 -2.39 -2.62 -12.27
N ALA A 12 -2.52 -1.52 -13.01
CA ALA A 12 -2.60 -0.18 -12.43
C ALA A 12 -4.06 0.20 -12.16
N PRO A 13 -4.36 0.89 -11.04
CA PRO A 13 -5.63 1.59 -10.89
C PRO A 13 -5.81 2.61 -12.03
N SER A 14 -7.04 2.74 -12.54
CA SER A 14 -7.32 3.72 -13.59
C SER A 14 -7.12 5.16 -13.11
N VAL A 15 -6.88 6.07 -14.04
CA VAL A 15 -6.74 7.52 -13.73
C VAL A 15 -7.98 8.04 -13.01
N GLU A 16 -9.17 7.57 -13.41
CA GLU A 16 -10.45 7.94 -12.80
C GLU A 16 -10.53 7.49 -11.35
N LEU A 17 -10.18 6.23 -11.08
CA LEU A 17 -10.15 5.68 -9.73
C LEU A 17 -9.14 6.43 -8.85
N LEU A 18 -7.95 6.72 -9.36
CA LEU A 18 -6.94 7.48 -8.62
C LEU A 18 -7.40 8.90 -8.29
N ASN A 19 -8.06 9.60 -9.22
CA ASN A 19 -8.61 10.91 -8.97
C ASN A 19 -9.73 10.89 -7.92
N GLN A 20 -10.56 9.85 -7.88
CA GLN A 20 -11.58 9.66 -6.86
C GLN A 20 -10.95 9.35 -5.50
N ALA A 21 -10.05 8.38 -5.44
CA ALA A 21 -9.39 7.93 -4.22
C ALA A 21 -8.57 9.05 -3.54
N LEU A 22 -7.91 9.88 -4.34
CA LEU A 22 -6.98 10.91 -3.88
C LEU A 22 -7.56 12.33 -3.88
N VAL A 23 -8.88 12.48 -4.09
CA VAL A 23 -9.54 13.79 -4.22
C VAL A 23 -9.22 14.75 -3.06
N LYS A 24 -9.08 14.23 -1.83
CA LYS A 24 -8.75 15.04 -0.63
C LYS A 24 -7.32 15.59 -0.65
N HIS A 25 -6.43 15.02 -1.47
CA HIS A 25 -5.01 15.38 -1.56
C HIS A 25 -4.68 16.18 -2.81
N LEU A 26 -5.53 16.13 -3.82
CA LEU A 26 -5.29 16.77 -5.12
C LEU A 26 -5.56 18.28 -5.13
N GLY A 27 -6.44 18.79 -4.25
CA GLY A 27 -6.89 20.16 -4.29
C GLY A 27 -7.58 20.48 -5.62
N THR A 28 -7.03 21.41 -6.40
CA THR A 28 -7.53 21.75 -7.75
C THR A 28 -6.85 20.97 -8.86
N SER A 29 -5.80 20.23 -8.54
CA SER A 29 -5.05 19.41 -9.49
C SER A 29 -5.77 18.09 -9.81
N ARG A 30 -5.35 17.47 -10.91
CA ARG A 30 -5.83 16.16 -11.35
C ARG A 30 -4.68 15.31 -11.82
N ILE A 31 -4.78 14.00 -11.60
CA ILE A 31 -3.94 13.00 -12.24
C ILE A 31 -4.40 12.87 -13.68
N THR A 32 -3.46 13.00 -14.63
CA THR A 32 -3.69 12.90 -16.06
C THR A 32 -3.07 11.65 -16.68
N GLY A 33 -2.17 11.00 -15.97
CA GLY A 33 -1.54 9.77 -16.41
C GLY A 33 -0.99 8.95 -15.25
N VAL A 34 -0.95 7.65 -15.45
CA VAL A 34 -0.34 6.68 -14.54
C VAL A 34 0.44 5.64 -15.32
N ARG A 35 1.63 5.32 -14.85
CA ARG A 35 2.42 4.16 -15.29
C ARG A 35 2.73 3.33 -14.07
N ALA A 36 2.48 2.04 -14.13
CA ALA A 36 2.74 1.13 -13.04
C ALA A 36 3.90 0.20 -13.36
N GLU A 37 4.67 -0.15 -12.33
CA GLU A 37 5.69 -1.19 -12.40
C GLU A 37 5.56 -2.12 -11.19
N PRO A 38 5.72 -3.43 -11.37
CA PRO A 38 5.66 -4.37 -10.25
C PRO A 38 6.83 -4.13 -9.30
N ILE A 39 6.56 -4.23 -8.01
CA ILE A 39 7.58 -4.13 -6.96
C ILE A 39 7.37 -5.21 -5.90
N GLY A 40 8.48 -5.57 -5.23
CA GLY A 40 8.45 -6.53 -4.14
C GLY A 40 8.20 -7.96 -4.60
N THR A 41 8.15 -8.86 -3.63
CA THR A 41 7.93 -10.31 -3.79
C THR A 41 6.70 -10.77 -2.99
N GLY A 42 5.68 -9.92 -2.93
CA GLY A 42 4.45 -10.20 -2.17
C GLY A 42 3.82 -11.52 -2.61
N GLN A 43 3.53 -12.39 -1.64
CA GLN A 43 2.97 -13.72 -1.91
C GLN A 43 1.44 -13.71 -1.93
N MET A 44 0.79 -12.90 -1.11
CA MET A 44 -0.68 -12.87 -0.95
C MET A 44 -1.33 -11.64 -1.59
N SER A 45 -0.56 -10.60 -1.82
CA SER A 45 -1.01 -9.36 -2.46
C SER A 45 0.01 -8.89 -3.48
N GLU A 46 -0.44 -8.14 -4.46
CA GLU A 46 0.42 -7.46 -5.42
C GLU A 46 0.70 -6.04 -4.96
N SER A 47 1.91 -5.57 -5.28
CA SER A 47 2.32 -4.20 -5.09
C SER A 47 2.84 -3.63 -6.40
N ARG A 48 2.40 -2.41 -6.72
CA ARG A 48 2.81 -1.68 -7.91
C ARG A 48 3.29 -0.30 -7.52
N ARG A 49 4.46 0.11 -8.02
CA ARG A 49 4.85 1.51 -7.98
C ARG A 49 4.13 2.26 -9.08
N LEU A 50 3.37 3.26 -8.71
CA LEU A 50 2.66 4.14 -9.62
C LEU A 50 3.48 5.40 -9.84
N HIS A 51 3.83 5.69 -11.10
CA HIS A 51 4.38 6.99 -11.51
C HIS A 51 3.23 7.86 -12.00
N LEU A 52 3.00 8.95 -11.31
CA LEU A 52 1.83 9.82 -11.52
C LEU A 52 2.21 11.06 -12.31
N THR A 53 1.38 11.43 -13.26
CA THR A 53 1.46 12.70 -13.99
C THR A 53 0.29 13.57 -13.59
N TYR A 54 0.56 14.83 -13.27
CA TYR A 54 -0.43 15.82 -12.84
C TYR A 54 -0.59 16.93 -13.86
N ASN A 55 -1.77 17.52 -13.95
CA ASN A 55 -2.02 18.68 -14.79
C ASN A 55 -1.48 20.00 -14.21
N ALA A 56 -1.26 20.05 -12.90
CA ALA A 56 -0.72 21.19 -12.17
C ALA A 56 0.03 20.73 -10.91
N PRO A 57 0.90 21.52 -10.30
CA PRO A 57 1.56 21.20 -9.04
C PRO A 57 0.55 20.90 -7.92
N CYS A 58 0.81 19.87 -7.13
CA CYS A 58 0.03 19.48 -5.96
C CYS A 58 0.94 18.95 -4.84
N ASN A 59 0.35 18.64 -3.68
CA ASN A 59 1.09 18.13 -2.52
C ASN A 59 1.30 16.60 -2.55
N LEU A 60 0.81 15.91 -3.58
CA LEU A 60 1.06 14.48 -3.73
C LEU A 60 2.45 14.24 -4.33
N PRO A 61 3.13 13.16 -3.93
CA PRO A 61 4.42 12.77 -4.52
C PRO A 61 4.24 12.30 -5.96
N ALA A 62 5.34 12.28 -6.72
CA ALA A 62 5.37 11.77 -8.09
C ALA A 62 5.16 10.25 -8.17
N THR A 63 5.44 9.53 -7.07
CA THR A 63 5.26 8.08 -6.98
C THR A 63 4.44 7.70 -5.75
N LEU A 64 3.61 6.68 -5.90
CA LEU A 64 2.88 6.01 -4.82
C LEU A 64 3.00 4.50 -5.00
N ILE A 65 2.77 3.75 -3.92
CA ILE A 65 2.62 2.31 -3.98
C ILE A 65 1.14 1.96 -3.92
N ALA A 66 0.63 1.29 -4.95
CA ALA A 66 -0.67 0.64 -4.91
C ALA A 66 -0.50 -0.81 -4.46
N LYS A 67 -1.34 -1.24 -3.51
CA LYS A 67 -1.39 -2.62 -3.03
C LYS A 67 -2.82 -3.14 -3.10
N PHE A 68 -2.98 -4.36 -3.62
CA PHE A 68 -4.27 -5.00 -3.86
C PHE A 68 -4.13 -6.53 -3.83
N PRO A 69 -5.24 -7.32 -3.79
CA PRO A 69 -5.17 -8.77 -3.75
C PRO A 69 -4.42 -9.34 -4.94
N SER A 70 -3.74 -10.48 -4.74
CA SER A 70 -3.08 -11.21 -5.82
C SER A 70 -4.09 -11.77 -6.82
N ASP A 71 -3.73 -11.77 -8.11
CA ASP A 71 -4.49 -12.43 -9.16
C ASP A 71 -4.27 -13.97 -9.14
N ASP A 72 -3.21 -14.46 -8.48
CA ASP A 72 -3.02 -15.90 -8.29
C ASP A 72 -4.05 -16.48 -7.32
N PRO A 73 -4.86 -17.48 -7.74
CA PRO A 73 -5.95 -18.00 -6.92
C PRO A 73 -5.49 -18.64 -5.59
N ARG A 74 -4.29 -19.22 -5.53
CA ARG A 74 -3.78 -19.86 -4.31
C ARG A 74 -3.31 -18.81 -3.31
N SER A 75 -2.57 -17.83 -3.79
CA SER A 75 -2.12 -16.68 -3.00
C SER A 75 -3.31 -15.93 -2.44
N ARG A 76 -4.32 -15.67 -3.27
CA ARG A 76 -5.56 -15.03 -2.86
C ARG A 76 -6.32 -15.84 -1.80
N ALA A 77 -6.50 -17.15 -2.01
CA ALA A 77 -7.16 -18.02 -1.04
C ALA A 77 -6.43 -18.03 0.31
N THR A 78 -5.09 -18.02 0.31
CA THR A 78 -4.29 -17.92 1.52
C THR A 78 -4.49 -16.57 2.22
N GLY A 79 -4.48 -15.48 1.45
CA GLY A 79 -4.73 -14.13 1.96
C GLY A 79 -6.08 -13.98 2.65
N LEU A 80 -7.12 -14.59 2.07
CA LEU A 80 -8.47 -14.65 2.66
C LEU A 80 -8.50 -15.49 3.94
N ALA A 81 -7.97 -16.72 3.89
CA ALA A 81 -7.96 -17.65 5.03
C ALA A 81 -7.20 -17.10 6.23
N THR A 82 -6.15 -16.32 6.02
CA THR A 82 -5.36 -15.68 7.07
C THR A 82 -5.86 -14.30 7.47
N ARG A 83 -6.92 -13.78 6.81
CA ARG A 83 -7.46 -12.43 7.01
C ARG A 83 -6.41 -11.32 6.82
N CYS A 84 -5.35 -11.57 6.05
CA CYS A 84 -4.26 -10.60 5.96
C CYS A 84 -4.70 -9.29 5.28
N TYR A 85 -5.64 -9.34 4.33
CA TYR A 85 -6.20 -8.15 3.67
C TYR A 85 -6.99 -7.27 4.64
N GLU A 86 -7.81 -7.89 5.48
CA GLU A 86 -8.56 -7.19 6.52
C GLU A 86 -7.63 -6.57 7.56
N VAL A 87 -6.66 -7.35 8.06
CA VAL A 87 -5.72 -6.89 9.09
C VAL A 87 -4.90 -5.71 8.56
N GLU A 88 -4.37 -5.80 7.34
CA GLU A 88 -3.57 -4.73 6.75
C GLU A 88 -4.41 -3.46 6.48
N ALA A 89 -5.59 -3.60 5.89
CA ALA A 89 -6.48 -2.47 5.65
C ALA A 89 -6.91 -1.78 6.97
N SER A 90 -7.21 -2.57 8.00
CA SER A 90 -7.59 -2.05 9.32
C SER A 90 -6.42 -1.35 10.01
N PHE A 91 -5.18 -1.87 9.89
CA PHE A 91 -4.00 -1.20 10.41
C PHE A 91 -3.87 0.21 9.83
N TYR A 92 -3.95 0.36 8.51
CA TYR A 92 -3.82 1.67 7.87
C TYR A 92 -5.01 2.59 8.12
N ARG A 93 -6.21 2.06 8.29
CA ARG A 93 -7.41 2.85 8.56
C ARG A 93 -7.49 3.33 10.00
N ASP A 94 -7.15 2.45 10.96
CA ASP A 94 -7.51 2.63 12.37
C ASP A 94 -6.32 2.91 13.28
N LEU A 95 -5.11 2.45 12.95
CA LEU A 95 -3.97 2.44 13.86
C LEU A 95 -2.78 3.27 13.38
N ARG A 96 -2.43 3.20 12.12
CA ARG A 96 -1.17 3.74 11.59
C ARG A 96 -0.90 5.18 12.02
N ASP A 97 -1.89 6.05 11.95
CA ASP A 97 -1.70 7.48 12.24
C ASP A 97 -1.64 7.81 13.73
N SER A 98 -2.04 6.88 14.59
CA SER A 98 -1.92 6.99 16.05
C SER A 98 -0.60 6.44 16.60
N LEU A 99 0.21 5.78 15.76
CA LEU A 99 1.44 5.12 16.14
C LEU A 99 2.66 5.86 15.57
N HIS A 100 3.78 5.76 16.29
CA HIS A 100 5.06 6.32 15.85
C HIS A 100 5.95 5.30 15.12
N VAL A 101 5.33 4.27 14.54
CA VAL A 101 6.01 3.22 13.76
C VAL A 101 6.43 3.74 12.40
N GLY A 102 7.58 3.31 11.91
CA GLY A 102 8.13 3.64 10.60
C GLY A 102 7.39 2.96 9.44
N ALA A 103 6.05 3.01 9.45
CA ALA A 103 5.21 2.49 8.36
C ALA A 103 4.92 3.59 7.32
N PRO A 104 4.73 3.23 6.04
CA PRO A 104 4.38 4.19 5.00
C PRO A 104 3.13 5.00 5.36
N ARG A 105 3.11 6.27 4.96
CA ARG A 105 1.87 7.06 5.02
C ARG A 105 0.84 6.45 4.08
N CYS A 106 -0.42 6.35 4.55
CA CYS A 106 -1.53 5.89 3.73
C CYS A 106 -2.31 7.11 3.18
N PHE A 107 -2.44 7.19 1.86
CA PHE A 107 -3.21 8.23 1.17
C PHE A 107 -4.64 7.79 0.90
N HIS A 108 -4.84 6.48 0.77
CA HIS A 108 -6.17 5.90 0.57
C HIS A 108 -6.19 4.46 1.06
N VAL A 109 -7.26 4.10 1.76
CA VAL A 109 -7.59 2.74 2.14
C VAL A 109 -9.03 2.46 1.79
N GLN A 110 -9.26 1.40 1.04
CA GLN A 110 -10.58 0.91 0.68
C GLN A 110 -10.58 -0.62 0.79
N ARG A 111 -11.61 -1.18 1.39
CA ARG A 111 -11.86 -2.63 1.43
C ARG A 111 -13.36 -2.88 1.31
N ASP A 112 -13.74 -3.88 0.53
CA ASP A 112 -15.09 -4.42 0.50
C ASP A 112 -15.17 -5.64 1.41
N GLU A 113 -16.00 -5.55 2.44
CA GLU A 113 -16.16 -6.62 3.42
C GLU A 113 -16.85 -7.87 2.85
N SER A 114 -17.56 -7.74 1.72
CA SER A 114 -18.27 -8.86 1.09
C SER A 114 -17.40 -9.69 0.15
N THR A 115 -16.39 -9.07 -0.46
CA THR A 115 -15.52 -9.70 -1.46
C THR A 115 -14.06 -9.79 -1.03
N ASP A 116 -13.70 -9.11 0.06
CA ASP A 116 -12.31 -8.89 0.52
C ASP A 116 -11.40 -8.22 -0.51
N GLU A 117 -11.99 -7.60 -1.55
CA GLU A 117 -11.26 -6.72 -2.43
C GLU A 117 -10.76 -5.50 -1.64
N PHE A 118 -9.51 -5.12 -1.82
CA PHE A 118 -8.96 -3.93 -1.18
C PHE A 118 -8.04 -3.15 -2.12
N LEU A 119 -7.88 -1.88 -1.83
CA LEU A 119 -6.89 -1.01 -2.44
C LEU A 119 -6.26 -0.13 -1.35
N LEU A 120 -4.95 -0.20 -1.22
CA LEU A 120 -4.15 0.75 -0.46
C LEU A 120 -3.33 1.60 -1.43
N LEU A 121 -3.30 2.92 -1.19
CA LEU A 121 -2.36 3.83 -1.83
C LEU A 121 -1.42 4.36 -0.76
N LEU A 122 -0.18 3.93 -0.83
CA LEU A 122 0.83 4.15 0.20
C LEU A 122 1.96 5.03 -0.30
N GLU A 123 2.67 5.64 0.63
CA GLU A 123 3.93 6.33 0.38
C GLU A 123 4.95 5.37 -0.24
N ASP A 124 5.71 5.86 -1.22
CA ASP A 124 6.83 5.13 -1.80
C ASP A 124 8.10 5.44 -1.00
N PHE A 125 8.68 4.43 -0.39
CA PHE A 125 9.91 4.55 0.37
C PHE A 125 11.19 4.53 -0.48
N ALA A 126 11.07 4.58 -1.82
CA ALA A 126 12.27 4.71 -2.64
C ALA A 126 13.13 5.91 -2.17
N PRO A 127 14.46 5.77 -2.08
CA PRO A 127 15.31 4.68 -2.57
C PRO A 127 15.58 3.56 -1.54
N CYS A 128 14.74 3.36 -0.52
CA CYS A 128 14.93 2.26 0.42
C CYS A 128 14.85 0.92 -0.30
N GLU A 129 15.68 -0.01 0.12
CA GLU A 129 15.75 -1.36 -0.43
C GLU A 129 15.01 -2.35 0.48
N GLN A 130 14.34 -3.31 -0.14
CA GLN A 130 13.75 -4.44 0.58
C GLN A 130 14.86 -5.38 1.05
N GLY A 131 14.80 -5.82 2.31
CA GLY A 131 15.71 -6.84 2.82
C GLY A 131 15.51 -8.19 2.10
N ASP A 132 16.60 -8.93 1.91
CA ASP A 132 16.57 -10.29 1.37
C ASP A 132 16.40 -11.28 2.54
N GLN A 133 15.24 -11.94 2.56
CA GLN A 133 14.90 -12.91 3.61
C GLN A 133 15.86 -14.11 3.65
N LEU A 134 16.42 -14.53 2.49
CA LEU A 134 17.33 -15.66 2.41
C LEU A 134 18.77 -15.28 2.81
N ALA A 135 19.17 -14.04 2.55
CA ALA A 135 20.46 -13.50 2.98
C ALA A 135 20.48 -13.19 4.48
N GLY A 136 19.31 -13.04 5.10
CA GLY A 136 19.19 -12.69 6.51
C GLY A 136 19.43 -11.19 6.78
N CYS A 137 19.78 -10.86 8.03
CA CYS A 137 20.05 -9.49 8.42
C CYS A 137 21.22 -9.39 9.41
N THR A 138 21.83 -8.23 9.48
CA THR A 138 22.86 -7.94 10.48
C THR A 138 22.24 -7.70 11.87
N PRO A 139 23.01 -7.84 12.97
CA PRO A 139 22.52 -7.49 14.32
C PRO A 139 21.98 -6.06 14.43
N ALA A 140 22.58 -5.09 13.71
CA ALA A 140 22.08 -3.71 13.68
C ALA A 140 20.72 -3.59 13.02
N GLN A 141 20.50 -4.28 11.89
CA GLN A 141 19.19 -4.32 11.22
C GLN A 141 18.14 -5.02 12.09
N ALA A 142 18.50 -6.13 12.76
CA ALA A 142 17.60 -6.81 13.69
C ALA A 142 17.22 -5.90 14.87
N GLY A 143 18.19 -5.16 15.43
CA GLY A 143 17.96 -4.16 16.47
C GLY A 143 16.98 -3.08 16.03
N ALA A 144 17.16 -2.52 14.83
CA ALA A 144 16.25 -1.52 14.27
C ALA A 144 14.82 -2.06 14.13
N CYS A 145 14.65 -3.33 13.71
CA CYS A 145 13.34 -3.97 13.65
C CYS A 145 12.70 -4.09 15.05
N VAL A 146 13.48 -4.43 16.09
CA VAL A 146 12.98 -4.50 17.47
C VAL A 146 12.56 -3.12 17.96
N ASP A 147 13.29 -2.07 17.63
CA ASP A 147 12.92 -0.69 17.97
C ASP A 147 11.57 -0.29 17.32
N GLU A 148 11.34 -0.69 16.07
CA GLU A 148 10.03 -0.47 15.41
C GLU A 148 8.91 -1.28 16.07
N LEU A 149 9.17 -2.51 16.53
CA LEU A 149 8.18 -3.29 17.29
C LEU A 149 7.83 -2.62 18.62
N VAL A 150 8.80 -1.99 19.29
CA VAL A 150 8.53 -1.19 20.51
C VAL A 150 7.63 0.00 20.19
N ARG A 151 7.87 0.70 19.08
CA ARG A 151 7.03 1.83 18.63
C ARG A 151 5.61 1.39 18.24
N LEU A 152 5.46 0.17 17.73
CA LEU A 152 4.17 -0.43 17.39
C LEU A 152 3.40 -0.87 18.64
N HIS A 153 4.04 -1.64 19.50
CA HIS A 153 3.37 -2.29 20.63
C HIS A 153 3.33 -1.42 21.90
N GLY A 154 4.36 -0.61 22.14
CA GLY A 154 4.49 0.20 23.35
C GLY A 154 3.25 1.09 23.63
N PRO A 155 2.74 1.87 22.67
CA PRO A 155 1.56 2.70 22.89
C PRO A 155 0.27 1.93 23.16
N LEU A 156 0.22 0.65 22.79
CA LEU A 156 -0.95 -0.24 22.94
C LEU A 156 -0.80 -1.22 24.11
N TRP A 157 0.30 -1.11 24.87
CA TRP A 157 0.57 -1.99 26.00
C TRP A 157 -0.10 -1.42 27.25
N ASN A 158 -1.17 -2.11 27.71
CA ASN A 158 -1.87 -1.79 28.96
C ASN A 158 -1.67 -2.88 29.99
#